data_e6cfa335b4090a0c4731019ed4f80c61
#
_entry.id   e6cfa335b4090a0c4731019ed4f80c61
#
_cell.length_a   1.000
_cell.length_b   1.000
_cell.length_c   1.000
_cell.angle_alpha   90.00
_cell.angle_beta   90.00
_cell.angle_gamma   90.00
#
_symmetry.space_group_name_H-M   'P 1'
#
loop_
_entity.id
_entity.type
_entity.pdbx_description
1 polymer ?
#
loop_
_entity_poly.entity_id
_entity_poly.type
_entity_poly.pdbx_seq_one_letter_code
_entity_poly.pdbx_strand_id
1 'polypeptide(L)'
;LGNLDAVASAEGWDNVVPAALQAFSKYDGHWIAAPVNVHSTNWVWINKAALDAAGGKTPETWEELVAVLDKMKENGITPLGHGGQPWQDATIFDAVVLGLGTDFYKQAFIDLDPAALGGEKMAEAFNRLMKLRTYVDDNFSGRDWNLASAMVINGEAGMQMMGDWAKGEFLKAGKVPGTDFVCI
;
A
#
# COMPACT_ATOMS: atom_id res chain seq x y z
N LEU A 1 18.50 18.96 12.62
CA LEU A 1 18.64 17.50 12.74
C LEU A 1 19.90 17.17 13.52
N GLY A 2 19.83 16.17 14.41
CA GLY A 2 20.99 15.70 15.16
C GLY A 2 21.95 14.86 14.29
N ASN A 3 23.26 14.91 14.56
CA ASN A 3 24.23 14.03 13.95
C ASN A 3 24.32 12.70 14.73
N LEU A 4 24.18 11.57 14.03
CA LEU A 4 24.18 10.23 14.60
C LEU A 4 25.44 9.41 14.24
N ASP A 5 26.46 10.02 13.63
CA ASP A 5 27.65 9.32 13.13
C ASP A 5 28.36 8.49 14.20
N ALA A 6 28.42 9.00 15.42
CA ALA A 6 29.08 8.27 16.50
C ALA A 6 28.41 6.93 16.80
N VAL A 7 27.07 6.91 16.83
CA VAL A 7 26.29 5.67 17.03
C VAL A 7 26.35 4.80 15.77
N ALA A 8 26.18 5.39 14.61
CA ALA A 8 26.22 4.68 13.33
C ALA A 8 27.55 3.97 13.12
N SER A 9 28.66 4.63 13.46
CA SER A 9 30.00 4.05 13.39
C SER A 9 30.20 2.92 14.41
N ALA A 10 29.75 3.12 15.66
CA ALA A 10 29.88 2.10 16.71
C ALA A 10 29.09 0.83 16.39
N GLU A 11 27.90 0.99 15.77
CA GLU A 11 26.99 -0.11 15.41
C GLU A 11 27.19 -0.61 13.97
N GLY A 12 28.12 -0.04 13.21
CA GLY A 12 28.47 -0.47 11.85
C GLY A 12 27.36 -0.29 10.82
N TRP A 13 26.54 0.76 10.93
CA TRP A 13 25.35 0.98 10.08
C TRP A 13 25.68 1.01 8.60
N ASP A 14 26.84 1.52 8.20
CA ASP A 14 27.27 1.54 6.78
C ASP A 14 27.37 0.13 6.16
N ASN A 15 27.57 -0.91 7.00
CA ASN A 15 27.69 -2.29 6.55
C ASN A 15 26.37 -3.07 6.65
N VAL A 16 25.44 -2.67 7.52
CA VAL A 16 24.22 -3.45 7.79
C VAL A 16 22.97 -2.81 7.20
N VAL A 17 22.97 -1.49 7.01
CA VAL A 17 21.80 -0.78 6.41
C VAL A 17 21.93 -0.84 4.88
N PRO A 18 20.88 -1.29 4.16
CA PRO A 18 20.88 -1.29 2.70
C PRO A 18 21.15 0.09 2.11
N ALA A 19 21.90 0.17 1.02
CA ALA A 19 22.31 1.43 0.39
C ALA A 19 21.13 2.36 0.06
N ALA A 20 20.01 1.79 -0.39
CA ALA A 20 18.80 2.56 -0.68
C ALA A 20 18.27 3.29 0.57
N LEU A 21 18.32 2.68 1.74
CA LEU A 21 17.88 3.29 3.00
C LEU A 21 18.90 4.30 3.54
N GLN A 22 20.20 4.05 3.30
CA GLN A 22 21.23 5.02 3.65
C GLN A 22 21.02 6.36 2.95
N ALA A 23 20.60 6.32 1.67
CA ALA A 23 20.32 7.54 0.89
C ALA A 23 19.24 8.44 1.52
N PHE A 24 18.25 7.86 2.20
CA PHE A 24 17.19 8.59 2.92
C PHE A 24 17.54 8.92 4.37
N SER A 25 18.55 8.27 4.94
CA SER A 25 18.95 8.41 6.34
C SER A 25 20.16 9.32 6.53
N LYS A 26 20.82 9.69 5.42
CA LYS A 26 22.01 10.57 5.41
C LYS A 26 21.71 11.91 4.75
N TYR A 27 22.36 12.95 5.25
CA TYR A 27 22.41 14.26 4.63
C TYR A 27 23.84 14.77 4.66
N ASP A 28 24.36 15.21 3.52
CA ASP A 28 25.76 15.65 3.35
C ASP A 28 26.79 14.63 3.90
N GLY A 29 26.51 13.34 3.67
CA GLY A 29 27.35 12.24 4.12
C GLY A 29 27.20 11.85 5.58
N HIS A 30 26.41 12.56 6.38
CA HIS A 30 26.22 12.33 7.81
C HIS A 30 24.92 11.60 8.09
N TRP A 31 24.94 10.65 9.02
CA TRP A 31 23.72 10.01 9.54
C TRP A 31 22.88 10.98 10.35
N ILE A 32 21.68 11.26 9.90
CA ILE A 32 20.72 12.19 10.52
C ILE A 32 19.44 11.51 10.97
N ALA A 33 19.22 10.27 10.55
CA ALA A 33 18.08 9.45 10.95
C ALA A 33 18.57 8.00 11.20
N ALA A 34 17.95 7.35 12.18
CA ALA A 34 18.14 5.93 12.45
C ALA A 34 17.02 5.15 11.76
N PRO A 35 17.31 4.27 10.78
CA PRO A 35 16.27 3.42 10.21
C PRO A 35 15.86 2.37 11.25
N VAL A 36 14.59 2.40 11.66
CA VAL A 36 14.05 1.51 12.70
C VAL A 36 13.43 0.26 12.10
N ASN A 37 12.64 0.44 11.05
CA ASN A 37 11.96 -0.63 10.32
C ASN A 37 11.81 -0.24 8.84
N VAL A 38 11.54 -1.24 8.00
CA VAL A 38 11.33 -1.08 6.57
C VAL A 38 10.01 -1.72 6.23
N HIS A 39 9.13 -0.98 5.59
CA HIS A 39 7.82 -1.47 5.17
C HIS A 39 7.67 -1.45 3.66
N SER A 40 7.00 -2.47 3.13
CA SER A 40 6.46 -2.46 1.78
C SER A 40 5.00 -2.02 1.85
N THR A 41 4.64 -0.96 1.13
CA THR A 41 3.33 -0.31 1.25
C THR A 41 2.33 -0.72 0.17
N ASN A 42 2.80 -1.39 -0.88
CA ASN A 42 2.04 -1.70 -2.09
C ASN A 42 1.38 -3.09 -2.10
N TRP A 43 0.95 -3.59 -0.95
CA TRP A 43 0.25 -4.87 -0.86
C TRP A 43 -1.26 -4.71 -1.02
N VAL A 44 -1.89 -5.71 -1.63
CA VAL A 44 -3.35 -5.86 -1.66
C VAL A 44 -3.72 -7.12 -0.88
N TRP A 45 -4.43 -6.95 0.21
CA TRP A 45 -4.91 -8.00 1.11
C TRP A 45 -6.33 -8.37 0.71
N ILE A 46 -6.58 -9.60 0.30
CA ILE A 46 -7.84 -10.02 -0.32
C ILE A 46 -8.46 -11.15 0.51
N ASN A 47 -9.73 -11.01 0.89
CA ASN A 47 -10.49 -12.10 1.49
C ASN A 47 -10.70 -13.20 0.44
N LYS A 48 -10.26 -14.42 0.76
CA LYS A 48 -10.26 -15.54 -0.21
C LYS A 48 -11.68 -15.92 -0.65
N ALA A 49 -12.63 -15.96 0.28
CA ALA A 49 -14.01 -16.29 -0.04
C ALA A 49 -14.66 -15.22 -0.96
N ALA A 50 -14.38 -13.92 -0.71
CA ALA A 50 -14.85 -12.84 -1.57
C ALA A 50 -14.22 -12.91 -2.98
N LEU A 51 -12.92 -13.25 -3.05
CA LEU A 51 -12.23 -13.47 -4.33
C LEU A 51 -12.84 -14.64 -5.10
N ASP A 52 -13.08 -15.76 -4.44
CA ASP A 52 -13.68 -16.96 -5.05
C ASP A 52 -15.07 -16.67 -5.60
N ALA A 53 -15.89 -15.93 -4.86
CA ALA A 53 -17.20 -15.48 -5.31
C ALA A 53 -17.14 -14.49 -6.49
N ALA A 54 -16.01 -13.78 -6.64
CA ALA A 54 -15.75 -12.87 -7.76
C ALA A 54 -15.06 -13.53 -8.97
N GLY A 55 -14.90 -14.86 -8.97
CA GLY A 55 -14.29 -15.63 -10.06
C GLY A 55 -13.00 -16.35 -9.70
N GLY A 56 -12.47 -16.18 -8.51
CA GLY A 56 -11.36 -16.93 -7.92
C GLY A 56 -9.96 -16.60 -8.46
N LYS A 57 -9.85 -15.77 -9.49
CA LYS A 57 -8.56 -15.39 -10.09
C LYS A 57 -7.99 -14.17 -9.36
N THR A 58 -6.76 -14.29 -8.87
CA THR A 58 -5.98 -13.16 -8.37
C THR A 58 -5.65 -12.19 -9.50
N PRO A 59 -5.97 -10.88 -9.36
CA PRO A 59 -5.69 -9.90 -10.42
C PRO A 59 -4.18 -9.63 -10.56
N GLU A 60 -3.71 -9.52 -11.79
CA GLU A 60 -2.33 -9.21 -12.14
C GLU A 60 -2.20 -7.85 -12.84
N THR A 61 -3.31 -7.28 -13.32
CA THR A 61 -3.35 -5.98 -13.99
C THR A 61 -4.37 -5.07 -13.35
N TRP A 62 -4.29 -3.77 -13.67
CA TRP A 62 -5.28 -2.78 -13.23
C TRP A 62 -6.70 -3.15 -13.69
N GLU A 63 -6.84 -3.57 -14.93
CA GLU A 63 -8.11 -3.96 -15.54
C GLU A 63 -8.72 -5.18 -14.83
N GLU A 64 -7.91 -6.18 -14.52
CA GLU A 64 -8.33 -7.34 -13.75
C GLU A 64 -8.72 -6.98 -12.32
N LEU A 65 -7.97 -6.08 -11.67
CA LEU A 65 -8.30 -5.57 -10.34
C LEU A 65 -9.68 -4.88 -10.35
N VAL A 66 -9.91 -3.99 -11.32
CA VAL A 66 -11.20 -3.31 -11.48
C VAL A 66 -12.33 -4.31 -11.72
N ALA A 67 -12.12 -5.32 -12.56
CA ALA A 67 -13.13 -6.35 -12.83
C ALA A 67 -13.50 -7.15 -11.56
N VAL A 68 -12.51 -7.51 -10.73
CA VAL A 68 -12.74 -8.18 -9.44
C VAL A 68 -13.50 -7.26 -8.48
N LEU A 69 -13.13 -5.99 -8.38
CA LEU A 69 -13.83 -5.01 -7.53
C LEU A 69 -15.28 -4.79 -7.98
N ASP A 70 -15.52 -4.67 -9.29
CA ASP A 70 -16.87 -4.57 -9.85
C ASP A 70 -17.71 -5.80 -9.49
N LYS A 71 -17.13 -7.00 -9.59
CA LYS A 71 -17.81 -8.26 -9.27
C LYS A 71 -18.13 -8.38 -7.78
N MET A 72 -17.21 -7.96 -6.91
CA MET A 72 -17.48 -7.90 -5.46
C MET A 72 -18.64 -6.95 -5.16
N LYS A 73 -18.70 -5.81 -5.84
CA LYS A 73 -19.81 -4.84 -5.71
C LYS A 73 -21.14 -5.42 -6.16
N GLU A 74 -21.16 -6.12 -7.30
CA GLU A 74 -22.35 -6.85 -7.78
C GLU A 74 -22.83 -7.91 -6.78
N ASN A 75 -21.90 -8.55 -6.09
CA ASN A 75 -22.21 -9.55 -5.06
C ASN A 75 -22.65 -8.93 -3.71
N GLY A 76 -22.74 -7.60 -3.61
CA GLY A 76 -23.20 -6.90 -2.41
C GLY A 76 -22.17 -6.77 -1.29
N ILE A 77 -20.89 -7.00 -1.58
CA ILE A 77 -19.78 -6.82 -0.64
C ILE A 77 -19.16 -5.44 -0.88
N THR A 78 -18.77 -4.72 0.17
CA THR A 78 -17.91 -3.53 0.00
C THR A 78 -16.61 -3.97 -0.67
N PRO A 79 -16.31 -3.54 -1.91
CA PRO A 79 -15.15 -4.09 -2.62
C PRO A 79 -13.83 -3.75 -1.96
N LEU A 80 -13.66 -2.50 -1.48
CA LEU A 80 -12.42 -1.98 -0.91
C LEU A 80 -12.64 -1.46 0.51
N GLY A 81 -12.12 -2.16 1.50
CA GLY A 81 -12.02 -1.68 2.88
C GLY A 81 -10.92 -0.63 2.96
N HIS A 82 -11.29 0.59 3.38
CA HIS A 82 -10.35 1.71 3.48
C HIS A 82 -10.65 2.55 4.72
N GLY A 83 -9.62 3.15 5.29
CA GLY A 83 -9.75 4.16 6.33
C GLY A 83 -9.64 5.56 5.76
N GLY A 84 -10.16 6.54 6.50
CA GLY A 84 -10.27 7.92 6.04
C GLY A 84 -9.19 8.87 6.57
N GLN A 85 -8.02 8.35 6.89
CA GLN A 85 -6.90 9.17 7.34
C GLN A 85 -5.97 9.47 6.17
N PRO A 86 -5.41 10.70 6.04
CA PRO A 86 -4.63 11.10 4.87
C PRO A 86 -3.44 10.19 4.53
N TRP A 87 -2.78 9.61 5.53
CA TRP A 87 -1.66 8.70 5.29
C TRP A 87 -2.10 7.39 4.62
N GLN A 88 -3.34 6.94 4.84
CA GLN A 88 -3.89 5.75 4.17
C GLN A 88 -4.19 6.06 2.70
N ASP A 89 -4.69 7.25 2.39
CA ASP A 89 -4.83 7.71 1.00
C ASP A 89 -3.47 7.80 0.30
N ALA A 90 -2.44 8.32 1.00
CA ALA A 90 -1.09 8.35 0.48
C ALA A 90 -0.54 6.95 0.20
N THR A 91 -0.81 5.96 1.06
CA THR A 91 -0.40 4.56 0.86
C THR A 91 -1.03 3.96 -0.41
N ILE A 92 -2.34 4.19 -0.64
CA ILE A 92 -3.00 3.75 -1.88
C ILE A 92 -2.42 4.47 -3.09
N PHE A 93 -2.21 5.79 -3.00
CA PHE A 93 -1.68 6.58 -4.10
C PHE A 93 -0.27 6.15 -4.49
N ASP A 94 0.56 5.83 -3.50
CA ASP A 94 1.90 5.26 -3.69
C ASP A 94 1.85 3.96 -4.52
N ALA A 95 0.96 3.03 -4.16
CA ALA A 95 0.75 1.79 -4.90
C ALA A 95 0.21 2.04 -6.33
N VAL A 96 -0.70 3.00 -6.50
CA VAL A 96 -1.26 3.36 -7.81
C VAL A 96 -0.19 3.94 -8.73
N VAL A 97 0.66 4.84 -8.23
CA VAL A 97 1.76 5.43 -9.01
C VAL A 97 2.79 4.36 -9.39
N LEU A 98 3.13 3.46 -8.46
CA LEU A 98 4.03 2.33 -8.73
C LEU A 98 3.46 1.41 -9.82
N GLY A 99 2.15 1.16 -9.81
CA GLY A 99 1.43 0.37 -10.81
C GLY A 99 1.43 0.98 -12.24
N LEU A 100 1.80 2.25 -12.39
CA LEU A 100 2.02 2.90 -13.69
C LEU A 100 3.46 2.75 -14.21
N GLY A 101 4.33 2.08 -13.44
CA GLY A 101 5.69 1.72 -13.81
C GLY A 101 6.74 2.26 -12.84
N THR A 102 7.74 1.44 -12.57
CA THR A 102 8.84 1.76 -11.65
C THR A 102 9.65 2.99 -12.07
N ASP A 103 9.88 3.18 -13.38
CA ASP A 103 10.57 4.36 -13.89
C ASP A 103 9.76 5.64 -13.66
N PHE A 104 8.45 5.57 -13.86
CA PHE A 104 7.56 6.69 -13.57
C PHE A 104 7.53 7.01 -12.08
N TYR A 105 7.44 5.97 -11.23
CA TYR A 105 7.50 6.12 -9.77
C TYR A 105 8.78 6.85 -9.35
N LYS A 106 9.93 6.39 -9.88
CA LYS A 106 11.22 7.01 -9.59
C LYS A 106 11.25 8.49 -10.01
N GLN A 107 10.84 8.79 -11.24
CA GLN A 107 10.81 10.17 -11.76
C GLN A 107 9.91 11.07 -10.90
N ALA A 108 8.70 10.58 -10.53
CA ALA A 108 7.72 11.38 -9.79
C ALA A 108 8.09 11.56 -8.31
N PHE A 109 8.50 10.49 -7.61
CA PHE A 109 8.59 10.48 -6.14
C PHE A 109 10.02 10.49 -5.59
N ILE A 110 11.01 10.13 -6.41
CA ILE A 110 12.41 10.15 -5.99
C ILE A 110 13.13 11.36 -6.61
N ASP A 111 13.04 11.49 -7.94
CA ASP A 111 13.71 12.55 -8.67
C ASP A 111 12.93 13.89 -8.65
N LEU A 112 11.62 13.84 -8.28
CA LEU A 112 10.68 14.96 -8.23
C LEU A 112 10.66 15.75 -9.54
N ASP A 113 10.71 15.04 -10.69
CA ASP A 113 10.71 15.64 -12.01
C ASP A 113 9.39 16.38 -12.28
N PRO A 114 9.43 17.71 -12.54
CA PRO A 114 8.23 18.49 -12.83
C PRO A 114 7.43 17.97 -14.04
N ALA A 115 8.10 17.39 -15.05
CA ALA A 115 7.43 16.84 -16.21
C ALA A 115 6.67 15.56 -15.87
N ALA A 116 7.21 14.71 -15.00
CA ALA A 116 6.51 13.52 -14.48
C ALA A 116 5.33 13.92 -13.59
N LEU A 117 5.54 14.88 -12.69
CA LEU A 117 4.52 15.36 -11.75
C LEU A 117 3.36 16.08 -12.44
N GLY A 118 3.61 16.82 -13.54
CA GLY A 118 2.58 17.54 -14.31
C GLY A 118 2.07 16.78 -15.54
N GLY A 119 2.51 15.54 -15.77
CA GLY A 119 2.26 14.80 -16.99
C GLY A 119 0.99 13.94 -16.97
N GLU A 120 0.69 13.35 -18.14
CA GLU A 120 -0.50 12.51 -18.36
C GLU A 120 -0.55 11.28 -17.43
N LYS A 121 0.61 10.66 -17.13
CA LYS A 121 0.67 9.52 -16.21
C LYS A 121 0.26 9.89 -14.78
N MET A 122 0.60 11.09 -14.32
CA MET A 122 0.14 11.57 -13.02
C MET A 122 -1.37 11.85 -13.02
N ALA A 123 -1.89 12.43 -14.09
CA ALA A 123 -3.34 12.58 -14.25
C ALA A 123 -4.06 11.22 -14.24
N GLU A 124 -3.49 10.20 -14.91
CA GLU A 124 -4.01 8.82 -14.85
C GLU A 124 -3.95 8.25 -13.43
N ALA A 125 -2.87 8.50 -12.67
CA ALA A 125 -2.78 8.05 -11.27
C ALA A 125 -3.95 8.61 -10.43
N PHE A 126 -4.26 9.89 -10.58
CA PHE A 126 -5.41 10.50 -9.89
C PHE A 126 -6.74 9.91 -10.37
N ASN A 127 -6.91 9.64 -11.67
CA ASN A 127 -8.12 9.00 -12.19
C ASN A 127 -8.31 7.60 -11.59
N ARG A 128 -7.24 6.82 -11.45
CA ARG A 128 -7.26 5.50 -10.80
C ARG A 128 -7.61 5.61 -9.31
N LEU A 129 -7.03 6.56 -8.60
CA LEU A 129 -7.38 6.82 -7.19
C LEU A 129 -8.85 7.17 -7.04
N MET A 130 -9.39 8.06 -7.89
CA MET A 130 -10.81 8.40 -7.90
C MET A 130 -11.70 7.20 -8.23
N LYS A 131 -11.28 6.33 -9.15
CA LYS A 131 -11.99 5.08 -9.46
C LYS A 131 -12.02 4.17 -8.22
N LEU A 132 -10.90 3.97 -7.53
CA LEU A 132 -10.82 3.17 -6.30
C LEU A 132 -11.75 3.71 -5.22
N ARG A 133 -11.88 5.04 -5.09
CA ARG A 133 -12.80 5.68 -4.15
C ARG A 133 -14.26 5.26 -4.35
N THR A 134 -14.68 4.89 -5.57
CA THR A 134 -16.04 4.42 -5.86
C THR A 134 -16.35 3.03 -5.30
N TYR A 135 -15.35 2.34 -4.79
CA TYR A 135 -15.45 1.00 -4.20
C TYR A 135 -15.40 1.00 -2.68
N VAL A 136 -15.14 2.16 -2.07
CA VAL A 136 -15.10 2.33 -0.61
C VAL A 136 -16.50 2.73 -0.10
N ASP A 137 -16.89 2.25 1.07
CA ASP A 137 -18.16 2.62 1.70
C ASP A 137 -18.20 4.08 2.14
N ASP A 138 -19.41 4.61 2.38
CA ASP A 138 -19.60 6.02 2.73
C ASP A 138 -19.13 6.38 4.15
N ASN A 139 -18.99 5.39 5.04
CA ASN A 139 -18.62 5.58 6.46
C ASN A 139 -17.10 5.46 6.71
N PHE A 140 -16.28 5.58 5.68
CA PHE A 140 -14.82 5.39 5.77
C PHE A 140 -14.09 6.51 6.51
N SER A 141 -14.66 7.73 6.55
CA SER A 141 -13.99 8.92 7.08
C SER A 141 -13.56 8.73 8.53
N GLY A 142 -12.29 8.98 8.81
CA GLY A 142 -11.70 8.84 10.15
C GLY A 142 -11.50 7.39 10.62
N ARG A 143 -11.87 6.39 9.84
CA ARG A 143 -11.66 4.98 10.19
C ARG A 143 -10.16 4.67 10.29
N ASP A 144 -9.76 3.99 11.36
CA ASP A 144 -8.40 3.49 11.48
C ASP A 144 -8.16 2.31 10.51
N TRP A 145 -6.93 2.17 10.05
CA TRP A 145 -6.53 1.16 9.07
C TRP A 145 -6.81 -0.27 9.51
N ASN A 146 -6.62 -0.58 10.80
CA ASN A 146 -6.87 -1.91 11.34
C ASN A 146 -8.37 -2.25 11.40
N LEU A 147 -9.25 -1.25 11.50
CA LEU A 147 -10.69 -1.45 11.38
C LEU A 147 -11.07 -1.78 9.93
N ALA A 148 -10.42 -1.17 8.95
CA ALA A 148 -10.57 -1.55 7.55
C ALA A 148 -10.04 -2.98 7.30
N SER A 149 -8.90 -3.36 7.91
CA SER A 149 -8.41 -4.76 7.88
C SER A 149 -9.43 -5.74 8.49
N ALA A 150 -10.06 -5.36 9.61
CA ALA A 150 -11.10 -6.18 10.24
C ALA A 150 -12.30 -6.42 9.31
N MET A 151 -12.71 -5.43 8.52
CA MET A 151 -13.77 -5.61 7.51
C MET A 151 -13.41 -6.70 6.50
N VAL A 152 -12.16 -6.72 6.02
CA VAL A 152 -11.69 -7.76 5.08
C VAL A 152 -11.59 -9.12 5.77
N ILE A 153 -11.07 -9.17 6.98
CA ILE A 153 -10.96 -10.39 7.80
C ILE A 153 -12.33 -11.03 8.03
N ASN A 154 -13.36 -10.21 8.28
CA ASN A 154 -14.74 -10.66 8.57
C ASN A 154 -15.57 -10.89 7.29
N GLY A 155 -15.06 -10.57 6.10
CA GLY A 155 -15.81 -10.69 4.85
C GLY A 155 -16.82 -9.57 4.59
N GLU A 156 -16.76 -8.48 5.34
CA GLU A 156 -17.56 -7.26 5.14
C GLU A 156 -17.01 -6.43 3.99
N ALA A 157 -15.69 -6.51 3.75
CA ALA A 157 -15.02 -5.97 2.57
C ALA A 157 -14.23 -7.05 1.84
N GLY A 158 -14.08 -6.89 0.53
CA GLY A 158 -13.40 -7.85 -0.32
C GLY A 158 -11.88 -7.76 -0.25
N MET A 159 -11.33 -6.54 -0.24
CA MET A 159 -9.88 -6.33 -0.17
C MET A 159 -9.51 -5.02 0.51
N GLN A 160 -8.22 -4.89 0.84
CA GLN A 160 -7.61 -3.66 1.35
C GLN A 160 -6.24 -3.45 0.71
N MET A 161 -5.96 -2.23 0.26
CA MET A 161 -4.60 -1.80 -0.09
C MET A 161 -3.94 -1.22 1.15
N MET A 162 -2.90 -1.89 1.66
CA MET A 162 -2.25 -1.51 2.92
C MET A 162 -0.86 -2.16 3.00
N GLY A 163 0.03 -1.55 3.77
CA GLY A 163 1.38 -2.07 3.93
C GLY A 163 1.46 -3.45 4.59
N ASP A 164 2.64 -4.01 4.59
CA ASP A 164 2.96 -5.36 5.08
C ASP A 164 2.57 -5.59 6.55
N TRP A 165 2.48 -4.53 7.35
CA TRP A 165 2.03 -4.60 8.75
C TRP A 165 0.60 -5.15 8.91
N ALA A 166 -0.25 -5.01 7.88
CA ALA A 166 -1.61 -5.53 7.94
C ALA A 166 -1.65 -7.05 8.10
N LYS A 167 -0.62 -7.77 7.65
CA LYS A 167 -0.48 -9.21 7.86
C LYS A 167 -0.65 -9.60 9.33
N GLY A 168 -0.14 -8.78 10.24
CA GLY A 168 -0.25 -9.01 11.68
C GLY A 168 -1.70 -9.10 12.18
N GLU A 169 -2.60 -8.27 11.64
CA GLU A 169 -4.02 -8.30 11.99
C GLU A 169 -4.70 -9.60 11.53
N PHE A 170 -4.40 -10.05 10.29
CA PHE A 170 -4.93 -11.32 9.78
C PHE A 170 -4.45 -12.52 10.61
N LEU A 171 -3.16 -12.58 10.92
CA LEU A 171 -2.60 -13.68 11.73
C LEU A 171 -3.12 -13.65 13.16
N LYS A 172 -3.26 -12.47 13.79
CA LYS A 172 -3.83 -12.31 15.12
C LYS A 172 -5.30 -12.77 15.18
N ALA A 173 -6.03 -12.60 14.09
CA ALA A 173 -7.40 -13.10 13.93
C ALA A 173 -7.46 -14.61 13.60
N GLY A 174 -6.35 -15.33 13.61
CA GLY A 174 -6.25 -16.75 13.30
C GLY A 174 -6.43 -17.11 11.83
N LYS A 175 -6.31 -16.14 10.92
CA LYS A 175 -6.45 -16.36 9.48
C LYS A 175 -5.19 -16.96 8.87
N VAL A 176 -5.37 -17.90 7.95
CA VAL A 176 -4.30 -18.68 7.31
C VAL A 176 -4.06 -18.16 5.89
N PRO A 177 -2.82 -17.74 5.55
CA PRO A 177 -2.47 -17.33 4.19
C PRO A 177 -2.75 -18.42 3.16
N GLY A 178 -3.30 -18.06 2.00
CA GLY A 178 -3.68 -18.96 0.93
C GLY A 178 -5.02 -19.69 1.15
N THR A 179 -5.49 -19.78 2.40
CA THR A 179 -6.76 -20.42 2.76
C THR A 179 -7.86 -19.40 3.04
N ASP A 180 -7.60 -18.46 3.93
CA ASP A 180 -8.57 -17.45 4.34
C ASP A 180 -8.37 -16.12 3.64
N PHE A 181 -7.13 -15.81 3.27
CA PHE A 181 -6.76 -14.61 2.54
C PHE A 181 -5.59 -14.85 1.61
N VAL A 182 -5.49 -14.03 0.57
CA VAL A 182 -4.32 -13.93 -0.31
C VAL A 182 -3.79 -12.49 -0.28
N CYS A 183 -2.52 -12.33 -0.64
CA CYS A 183 -1.89 -11.01 -0.77
C CYS A 183 -1.07 -10.97 -2.06
N ILE A 184 -1.12 -9.84 -2.75
CA ILE A 184 -0.40 -9.53 -3.97
C ILE A 184 0.26 -8.17 -3.86
#